data_b4584a63dbad5ff4a495d7a44f9069f1
#
_entry.id   b4584a63dbad5ff4a495d7a44f9069f1
#
_cell.length_a   1.000
_cell.length_b   1.000
_cell.length_c   1.000
_cell.angle_alpha   90.00
_cell.angle_beta   90.00
_cell.angle_gamma   90.00
#
_symmetry.space_group_name_H-M   'P 1'
#
loop_
_entity.id
_entity.type
_entity.pdbx_description
1 polymer ?
#
loop_
_entity_poly.entity_id
_entity_poly.type
_entity_poly.pdbx_seq_one_letter_code
_entity_poly.pdbx_strand_id
1 'polypeptide(L)'
;RAEFMRYINRAFHFTETASISYTDVPKSAWYYETVCIAQKYGYINGVGGGKMDPTGTVTREQAATIIGRLYKADPGDVSPSSLDFKDKAKISSWSAGYIRAAVDKGFLAGYSDGTFRPTREVTRGEVAKIIYYYLGTSLSRAGKAYTGADLRGDTTNATISESCTLSDATIEGDLFITEGLGTDAVTLSNVTVEGTIIISGGTVTMTNTTSDHIIVSSAMGRLLQTTATGASRFSEAEVRTAAVLYEKVLTDGYDGFENVTVCGGNKVSLTVDADLLKLTVNAPATVTTTAAAKVYHLRANKAATVTGYGSVYQADVRTDGVSFTKDVALGGYTLASGVSVSVAGENRTASSTAAVSPSSVILDLGDEESLTDGVEFSLPSGVTAEKLLLDSSELTGTAFETTSRGLRVKAEALKALSTGSHTLTFRLSDGQTATVMVSATRETAAQPVQTAAFDRYYRSTNFRDISVGLEGVNAKSDIAKVVLGLTPLSYEFDEASRTLTLRRASLAQLPSGTYTVTVETQSGGSVQAVDLTVSDTTPAGVNALTAAYRSAAPAAVRFAVPMQGRSVRSITVAQDGRAYTLNAGTDYFAASDGISLAANVLGRYGVAGACTVYTAALSDNSIWLLAADCI
;
A
#
# COMPACT_ATOMS: atom_id res chain seq x y z
N ARG A 1 21.05 -19.68 25.66
CA ARG A 1 20.63 -19.77 24.24
C ARG A 1 19.32 -20.56 24.12
N ALA A 2 19.17 -21.72 24.75
CA ALA A 2 17.96 -22.51 24.65
C ALA A 2 16.71 -21.77 25.19
N GLU A 3 16.82 -21.04 26.30
CA GLU A 3 15.74 -20.22 26.82
C GLU A 3 15.31 -19.13 25.83
N PHE A 4 16.27 -18.47 25.17
CA PHE A 4 15.99 -17.45 24.15
C PHE A 4 15.23 -18.05 22.96
N MET A 5 15.68 -19.20 22.44
CA MET A 5 14.95 -19.94 21.41
C MET A 5 13.53 -20.30 21.85
N ARG A 6 13.36 -20.77 23.09
CA ARG A 6 12.03 -21.12 23.63
C ARG A 6 11.10 -19.92 23.72
N TYR A 7 11.60 -18.75 24.06
CA TYR A 7 10.77 -17.52 24.06
C TYR A 7 10.33 -17.15 22.65
N ILE A 8 11.24 -17.21 21.67
CA ILE A 8 10.91 -16.95 20.26
C ILE A 8 9.90 -17.97 19.74
N ASN A 9 10.17 -19.29 19.92
CA ASN A 9 9.27 -20.32 19.44
C ASN A 9 7.83 -20.11 19.94
N ARG A 10 7.68 -19.73 21.21
CA ARG A 10 6.36 -19.46 21.81
C ARG A 10 5.74 -18.16 21.29
N ALA A 11 6.55 -17.11 21.19
CA ALA A 11 6.07 -15.80 20.79
C ALA A 11 5.55 -15.78 19.34
N PHE A 12 6.18 -16.59 18.47
CA PHE A 12 5.84 -16.69 17.05
C PHE A 12 4.98 -17.92 16.72
N HIS A 13 4.58 -18.69 17.73
CA HIS A 13 3.80 -19.93 17.59
C HIS A 13 4.49 -20.97 16.68
N PHE A 14 5.81 -21.04 16.74
CA PHE A 14 6.60 -22.02 15.99
C PHE A 14 6.48 -23.42 16.64
N THR A 15 6.07 -24.43 15.85
CA THR A 15 5.77 -25.78 16.36
C THR A 15 6.45 -26.89 15.57
N GLU A 16 6.80 -26.67 14.30
CA GLU A 16 7.40 -27.70 13.46
C GLU A 16 8.89 -27.90 13.78
N THR A 17 9.34 -29.15 13.67
CA THR A 17 10.69 -29.55 14.00
C THR A 17 11.50 -29.97 12.78
N ALA A 18 12.81 -29.77 12.82
CA ALA A 18 13.78 -30.35 11.90
C ALA A 18 14.63 -31.42 12.61
N SER A 19 15.17 -32.35 11.82
CA SER A 19 16.22 -33.21 12.32
C SER A 19 17.50 -32.39 12.52
N ILE A 20 18.19 -32.62 13.65
CA ILE A 20 19.42 -31.94 14.00
C ILE A 20 20.55 -32.94 14.26
N SER A 21 21.78 -32.52 14.02
CA SER A 21 23.01 -33.33 14.21
C SER A 21 24.02 -32.71 15.18
N TYR A 22 23.55 -31.79 16.05
CA TYR A 22 24.42 -31.13 17.03
C TYR A 22 24.84 -32.12 18.12
N THR A 23 26.18 -32.23 18.35
CA THR A 23 26.77 -33.19 19.29
C THR A 23 26.48 -32.85 20.76
N ASP A 24 26.13 -31.61 21.06
CA ASP A 24 25.82 -31.09 22.38
C ASP A 24 24.32 -30.91 22.67
N VAL A 25 23.46 -31.51 21.81
CA VAL A 25 21.99 -31.47 21.97
C VAL A 25 21.45 -32.89 22.06
N PRO A 26 21.58 -33.55 23.25
CA PRO A 26 21.08 -34.91 23.41
C PRO A 26 19.54 -34.94 23.38
N LYS A 27 18.96 -36.00 22.80
CA LYS A 27 17.49 -36.17 22.65
C LYS A 27 16.73 -36.12 23.98
N SER A 28 17.38 -36.45 25.10
CA SER A 28 16.80 -36.39 26.44
C SER A 28 16.77 -35.02 27.08
N ALA A 29 17.41 -34.00 26.45
CA ALA A 29 17.45 -32.66 27.02
C ALA A 29 16.14 -31.93 26.84
N TRP A 30 15.71 -31.14 27.84
CA TRP A 30 14.49 -30.35 27.80
C TRP A 30 14.43 -29.35 26.62
N TYR A 31 15.60 -28.98 26.12
CA TYR A 31 15.75 -28.05 25.01
C TYR A 31 15.85 -28.72 23.63
N TYR A 32 15.84 -30.08 23.56
CA TYR A 32 16.00 -30.78 22.28
C TYR A 32 14.98 -30.32 21.25
N GLU A 33 13.69 -30.41 21.58
CA GLU A 33 12.60 -29.98 20.69
C GLU A 33 12.69 -28.48 20.39
N THR A 34 13.04 -27.65 21.39
CA THR A 34 13.25 -26.21 21.20
C THR A 34 14.31 -25.91 20.13
N VAL A 35 15.43 -26.66 20.14
CA VAL A 35 16.50 -26.51 19.13
C VAL A 35 16.03 -27.04 17.76
N CYS A 36 15.31 -28.17 17.73
CA CYS A 36 14.74 -28.70 16.47
C CYS A 36 13.80 -27.69 15.80
N ILE A 37 12.94 -27.03 16.59
CA ILE A 37 12.06 -25.95 16.10
C ILE A 37 12.91 -24.77 15.60
N ALA A 38 13.83 -24.26 16.40
CA ALA A 38 14.65 -23.11 16.04
C ALA A 38 15.47 -23.34 14.75
N GLN A 39 15.97 -24.58 14.57
CA GLN A 39 16.66 -24.99 13.35
C GLN A 39 15.71 -25.05 12.16
N LYS A 40 14.49 -25.56 12.36
CA LYS A 40 13.47 -25.66 11.29
C LYS A 40 13.13 -24.28 10.73
N TYR A 41 12.92 -23.30 11.60
CA TYR A 41 12.57 -21.91 11.21
C TYR A 41 13.77 -21.03 10.87
N GLY A 42 15.00 -21.56 10.96
CA GLY A 42 16.21 -20.96 10.39
C GLY A 42 16.68 -19.65 11.03
N TYR A 43 16.11 -19.22 12.15
CA TYR A 43 16.51 -17.96 12.78
C TYR A 43 17.78 -18.06 13.63
N ILE A 44 18.27 -19.25 13.91
CA ILE A 44 19.50 -19.48 14.65
C ILE A 44 20.37 -20.54 13.97
N ASN A 45 21.68 -20.35 14.04
CA ASN A 45 22.68 -21.32 13.62
C ASN A 45 23.48 -21.81 14.82
N GLY A 46 24.15 -22.95 14.66
CA GLY A 46 25.13 -23.43 15.61
C GLY A 46 26.34 -22.49 15.79
N VAL A 47 27.17 -22.76 16.79
CA VAL A 47 28.37 -21.98 17.11
C VAL A 47 29.64 -22.46 16.39
N GLY A 48 29.49 -23.44 15.50
CA GLY A 48 30.62 -24.10 14.83
C GLY A 48 30.97 -25.46 15.48
N GLY A 49 31.82 -26.23 14.79
CA GLY A 49 32.26 -27.54 15.27
C GLY A 49 31.15 -28.56 15.53
N GLY A 50 30.00 -28.44 14.84
CA GLY A 50 28.84 -29.32 15.05
C GLY A 50 28.13 -29.09 16.38
N LYS A 51 28.25 -27.92 16.99
CA LYS A 51 27.63 -27.56 18.27
C LYS A 51 26.62 -26.44 18.16
N MET A 52 25.58 -26.52 18.99
CA MET A 52 24.57 -25.47 19.16
C MET A 52 24.83 -24.56 20.36
N ASP A 53 25.54 -25.08 21.37
CA ASP A 53 25.77 -24.45 22.67
C ASP A 53 24.47 -24.01 23.38
N PRO A 54 23.53 -24.93 23.64
CA PRO A 54 22.19 -24.60 24.14
C PRO A 54 22.19 -24.02 25.54
N THR A 55 23.20 -24.35 26.34
CA THR A 55 23.38 -23.89 27.73
C THR A 55 24.18 -22.61 27.85
N GLY A 56 24.85 -22.19 26.79
CA GLY A 56 25.60 -20.94 26.71
C GLY A 56 24.71 -19.70 26.71
N THR A 57 25.34 -18.57 26.87
CA THR A 57 24.70 -17.25 26.83
C THR A 57 24.50 -16.76 25.39
N VAL A 58 23.75 -15.68 25.24
CA VAL A 58 23.53 -14.98 23.96
C VAL A 58 24.12 -13.59 24.06
N THR A 59 25.03 -13.24 23.15
CA THR A 59 25.58 -11.89 23.08
C THR A 59 24.61 -10.93 22.35
N ARG A 60 24.82 -9.62 22.52
CA ARG A 60 23.96 -8.61 21.87
C ARG A 60 24.03 -8.69 20.36
N GLU A 61 25.22 -8.94 19.77
CA GLU A 61 25.31 -9.11 18.32
C GLU A 61 24.60 -10.39 17.82
N GLN A 62 24.63 -11.47 18.62
CA GLN A 62 23.87 -12.68 18.33
C GLN A 62 22.36 -12.45 18.44
N ALA A 63 21.91 -11.71 19.46
CA ALA A 63 20.50 -11.34 19.61
C ALA A 63 20.03 -10.49 18.42
N ALA A 64 20.81 -9.47 18.02
CA ALA A 64 20.51 -8.65 16.84
C ALA A 64 20.41 -9.50 15.57
N THR A 65 21.31 -10.47 15.38
CA THR A 65 21.28 -11.37 14.22
C THR A 65 20.04 -12.26 14.21
N ILE A 66 19.65 -12.80 15.36
CA ILE A 66 18.44 -13.62 15.48
C ILE A 66 17.19 -12.79 15.13
N ILE A 67 17.07 -11.58 15.69
CA ILE A 67 15.96 -10.67 15.42
C ILE A 67 15.96 -10.24 13.95
N GLY A 68 17.11 -9.89 13.39
CA GLY A 68 17.22 -9.53 11.97
C GLY A 68 16.81 -10.67 11.02
N ARG A 69 17.12 -11.92 11.35
CA ARG A 69 16.66 -13.08 10.57
C ARG A 69 15.17 -13.31 10.69
N LEU A 70 14.59 -13.13 11.88
CA LEU A 70 13.12 -13.17 12.06
C LEU A 70 12.45 -12.08 11.25
N TYR A 71 13.05 -10.88 11.22
CA TYR A 71 12.58 -9.75 10.42
C TYR A 71 12.77 -9.97 8.91
N LYS A 72 13.47 -11.04 8.52
CA LYS A 72 13.86 -11.28 7.12
C LYS A 72 14.75 -10.15 6.54
N ALA A 73 15.50 -9.48 7.39
CA ALA A 73 16.43 -8.45 6.95
C ALA A 73 17.46 -9.04 5.97
N ASP A 74 17.72 -8.32 4.90
CA ASP A 74 18.90 -8.55 4.08
C ASP A 74 20.11 -7.92 4.78
N PRO A 75 21.09 -8.70 5.22
CA PRO A 75 22.27 -8.13 5.89
C PRO A 75 23.12 -7.29 4.95
N GLY A 76 23.02 -7.49 3.61
CA GLY A 76 23.84 -6.80 2.62
C GLY A 76 25.35 -6.85 2.91
N ASP A 77 26.11 -6.02 2.23
CA ASP A 77 27.55 -5.83 2.45
C ASP A 77 27.83 -4.71 3.47
N VAL A 78 27.19 -4.79 4.64
CA VAL A 78 27.38 -3.77 5.70
C VAL A 78 28.68 -4.00 6.45
N SER A 79 29.62 -3.05 6.33
CA SER A 79 30.84 -3.07 7.13
C SER A 79 30.56 -2.60 8.57
N PRO A 80 31.18 -3.23 9.61
CA PRO A 80 31.11 -2.72 10.98
C PRO A 80 31.54 -1.25 11.10
N SER A 81 32.48 -0.79 10.27
CA SER A 81 32.98 0.58 10.27
C SER A 81 31.91 1.62 9.85
N SER A 82 30.87 1.21 9.15
CA SER A 82 29.77 2.08 8.73
C SER A 82 28.69 2.28 9.80
N LEU A 83 28.77 1.55 10.92
CA LEU A 83 27.85 1.70 12.05
C LEU A 83 28.28 2.86 12.94
N ASP A 84 27.31 3.56 13.51
CA ASP A 84 27.56 4.73 14.37
C ASP A 84 27.67 4.33 15.85
N PHE A 85 28.68 3.50 16.18
CA PHE A 85 28.99 3.10 17.55
C PHE A 85 30.48 3.30 17.85
N LYS A 86 30.81 3.80 19.03
CA LYS A 86 32.20 4.00 19.46
C LYS A 86 33.01 2.71 19.48
N ASP A 87 32.38 1.59 19.75
CA ASP A 87 33.00 0.26 19.83
C ASP A 87 32.78 -0.60 18.58
N LYS A 88 32.45 0.03 17.45
CA LYS A 88 32.15 -0.65 16.16
C LYS A 88 33.25 -1.61 15.70
N ALA A 89 34.50 -1.36 16.05
CA ALA A 89 35.61 -2.26 15.74
C ALA A 89 35.52 -3.64 16.45
N LYS A 90 34.65 -3.77 17.46
CA LYS A 90 34.39 -5.05 18.17
C LYS A 90 33.19 -5.80 17.58
N ILE A 91 32.45 -5.19 16.63
CA ILE A 91 31.31 -5.80 15.94
C ILE A 91 31.85 -6.77 14.90
N SER A 92 31.33 -7.98 14.91
CA SER A 92 31.67 -8.99 13.92
C SER A 92 31.07 -8.64 12.56
N SER A 93 31.80 -8.87 11.46
CA SER A 93 31.31 -8.57 10.10
C SER A 93 29.99 -9.28 9.74
N TRP A 94 29.83 -10.53 10.21
CA TRP A 94 28.62 -11.32 9.98
C TRP A 94 27.36 -10.76 10.66
N SER A 95 27.52 -9.91 11.69
CA SER A 95 26.40 -9.34 12.45
C SER A 95 26.07 -7.90 12.07
N ALA A 96 26.98 -7.21 11.39
CA ALA A 96 26.88 -5.77 11.14
C ALA A 96 25.57 -5.36 10.42
N GLY A 97 25.19 -6.07 9.37
CA GLY A 97 23.93 -5.79 8.63
C GLY A 97 22.68 -6.02 9.47
N TYR A 98 22.69 -7.09 10.28
CA TYR A 98 21.58 -7.37 11.19
C TYR A 98 21.49 -6.38 12.35
N ILE A 99 22.65 -5.91 12.86
CA ILE A 99 22.71 -4.84 13.88
C ILE A 99 22.10 -3.56 13.30
N ARG A 100 22.49 -3.17 12.08
CA ARG A 100 21.91 -2.02 11.40
C ARG A 100 20.39 -2.15 11.32
N ALA A 101 19.89 -3.24 10.75
CA ALA A 101 18.45 -3.48 10.60
C ALA A 101 17.71 -3.44 11.95
N ALA A 102 18.26 -4.07 12.98
CA ALA A 102 17.65 -4.09 14.31
C ALA A 102 17.64 -2.72 15.00
N VAL A 103 18.62 -1.88 14.72
CA VAL A 103 18.71 -0.50 15.25
C VAL A 103 17.80 0.44 14.50
N ASP A 104 17.82 0.39 13.17
CA ASP A 104 16.97 1.23 12.31
C ASP A 104 15.47 0.99 12.58
N LYS A 105 15.11 -0.25 12.92
CA LYS A 105 13.73 -0.63 13.28
C LYS A 105 13.41 -0.45 14.78
N GLY A 106 14.33 0.06 15.59
CA GLY A 106 14.12 0.31 17.01
C GLY A 106 14.05 -0.94 17.91
N PHE A 107 14.30 -2.16 17.37
CA PHE A 107 14.28 -3.40 18.17
C PHE A 107 15.43 -3.46 19.19
N LEU A 108 16.54 -2.84 18.84
CA LEU A 108 17.73 -2.68 19.68
C LEU A 108 18.25 -1.24 19.55
N ALA A 109 18.76 -0.71 20.64
CA ALA A 109 19.44 0.59 20.64
C ALA A 109 20.85 0.46 21.20
N GLY A 110 21.72 1.41 20.86
CA GLY A 110 22.99 1.58 21.56
C GLY A 110 22.77 2.03 23.00
N TYR A 111 23.86 2.05 23.77
CA TYR A 111 23.88 2.59 25.13
C TYR A 111 24.08 4.12 25.10
N SER A 112 23.73 4.77 26.19
CA SER A 112 23.86 6.23 26.35
C SER A 112 25.29 6.76 26.20
N ASP A 113 26.31 5.89 26.39
CA ASP A 113 27.72 6.20 26.17
C ASP A 113 28.16 6.13 24.69
N GLY A 114 27.24 5.79 23.80
CA GLY A 114 27.48 5.65 22.36
C GLY A 114 28.09 4.30 21.96
N THR A 115 28.06 3.28 22.81
CA THR A 115 28.53 1.94 22.50
C THR A 115 27.39 0.98 22.17
N PHE A 116 27.65 -0.07 21.39
CA PHE A 116 26.70 -1.18 21.15
C PHE A 116 26.95 -2.35 22.09
N ARG A 117 28.18 -2.57 22.49
CA ARG A 117 28.65 -3.69 23.33
C ARG A 117 28.32 -5.06 22.72
N PRO A 118 28.83 -5.39 21.53
CA PRO A 118 28.41 -6.56 20.74
C PRO A 118 28.59 -7.88 21.47
N THR A 119 29.66 -8.04 22.21
CA THR A 119 30.02 -9.27 22.94
C THR A 119 29.41 -9.35 24.34
N ARG A 120 28.71 -8.30 24.80
CA ARG A 120 28.01 -8.34 26.09
C ARG A 120 26.86 -9.31 26.05
N GLU A 121 26.71 -10.13 27.05
CA GLU A 121 25.57 -11.05 27.21
C GLU A 121 24.28 -10.29 27.47
N VAL A 122 23.20 -10.71 26.80
CA VAL A 122 21.86 -10.14 27.03
C VAL A 122 21.21 -10.79 28.25
N THR A 123 20.57 -9.97 29.06
CA THR A 123 19.78 -10.43 30.21
C THR A 123 18.38 -10.89 29.76
N ARG A 124 17.70 -11.68 30.60
CA ARG A 124 16.28 -12.06 30.34
C ARG A 124 15.36 -10.83 30.17
N GLY A 125 15.60 -9.77 30.97
CA GLY A 125 14.82 -8.53 30.84
C GLY A 125 15.06 -7.81 29.51
N GLU A 126 16.32 -7.76 29.03
CA GLU A 126 16.63 -7.20 27.72
C GLU A 126 16.01 -8.04 26.59
N VAL A 127 16.06 -9.37 26.69
CA VAL A 127 15.39 -10.27 25.73
C VAL A 127 13.89 -10.03 25.70
N ALA A 128 13.25 -9.94 26.87
CA ALA A 128 11.81 -9.68 26.96
C ALA A 128 11.45 -8.32 26.33
N LYS A 129 12.28 -7.29 26.58
CA LYS A 129 12.10 -5.96 25.99
C LYS A 129 12.25 -5.98 24.46
N ILE A 130 13.27 -6.67 23.95
CA ILE A 130 13.50 -6.83 22.51
C ILE A 130 12.28 -7.50 21.85
N ILE A 131 11.82 -8.63 22.39
CA ILE A 131 10.67 -9.37 21.87
C ILE A 131 9.40 -8.50 21.95
N TYR A 132 9.22 -7.77 23.04
CA TYR A 132 8.06 -6.89 23.24
C TYR A 132 7.95 -5.82 22.14
N TYR A 133 9.04 -5.08 21.88
CA TYR A 133 9.04 -4.04 20.83
C TYR A 133 9.00 -4.64 19.43
N TYR A 134 9.65 -5.78 19.23
CA TYR A 134 9.59 -6.46 17.93
C TYR A 134 8.19 -6.92 17.59
N LEU A 135 7.51 -7.64 18.49
CA LEU A 135 6.16 -8.17 18.24
C LEU A 135 5.09 -7.09 18.21
N GLY A 136 5.27 -6.04 18.99
CA GLY A 136 4.21 -5.05 19.20
C GLY A 136 2.96 -5.65 19.81
N THR A 137 1.81 -5.34 19.25
CA THR A 137 0.53 -5.94 19.67
C THR A 137 0.44 -7.39 19.17
N SER A 138 0.26 -8.34 20.10
CA SER A 138 0.09 -9.76 19.76
C SER A 138 -1.37 -10.10 19.51
N LEU A 139 -1.70 -10.48 18.27
CA LEU A 139 -3.00 -10.93 17.81
C LEU A 139 -2.94 -12.47 17.67
N SER A 140 -3.12 -13.17 18.83
CA SER A 140 -2.79 -14.59 19.00
C SER A 140 -3.95 -15.46 19.46
N ARG A 141 -5.20 -15.08 19.11
CA ARG A 141 -6.38 -15.89 19.42
C ARG A 141 -7.06 -16.31 18.12
N ALA A 142 -7.09 -17.61 17.87
CA ALA A 142 -7.71 -18.19 16.70
C ALA A 142 -9.19 -17.80 16.57
N GLY A 143 -9.60 -17.42 15.36
CA GLY A 143 -10.96 -17.02 15.02
C GLY A 143 -11.44 -15.70 15.63
N LYS A 144 -10.58 -14.94 16.35
CA LYS A 144 -10.97 -13.64 16.91
C LYS A 144 -11.02 -12.58 15.81
N ALA A 145 -12.04 -11.73 15.86
CA ALA A 145 -12.07 -10.46 15.15
C ALA A 145 -11.40 -9.39 16.03
N TYR A 146 -10.37 -8.77 15.50
CA TYR A 146 -9.64 -7.64 16.09
C TYR A 146 -9.94 -6.36 15.31
N THR A 147 -9.82 -5.24 15.99
CA THR A 147 -9.94 -3.89 15.39
C THR A 147 -8.76 -3.02 15.82
N GLY A 148 -8.67 -1.81 15.29
CA GLY A 148 -7.68 -0.83 15.72
C GLY A 148 -7.71 -0.56 17.25
N ALA A 149 -8.85 -0.73 17.91
CA ALA A 149 -8.97 -0.58 19.37
C ALA A 149 -8.26 -1.71 20.17
N ASP A 150 -7.96 -2.83 19.55
CA ASP A 150 -7.18 -3.92 20.16
C ASP A 150 -5.65 -3.67 20.07
N LEU A 151 -5.21 -2.69 19.28
CA LEU A 151 -3.80 -2.33 19.15
C LEU A 151 -3.32 -1.54 20.39
N ARG A 152 -2.09 -1.80 20.80
CA ARG A 152 -1.49 -1.12 21.94
C ARG A 152 -0.97 0.25 21.52
N GLY A 153 -1.23 1.27 22.32
CA GLY A 153 -0.73 2.62 22.07
C GLY A 153 0.75 2.85 22.44
N ASP A 154 1.42 1.86 23.01
CA ASP A 154 2.84 1.95 23.44
C ASP A 154 3.81 1.16 22.53
N THR A 155 3.29 0.55 21.47
CA THR A 155 4.09 -0.16 20.45
C THR A 155 3.55 0.17 19.07
N THR A 156 4.44 0.30 18.09
CA THR A 156 4.08 0.63 16.71
C THR A 156 3.77 -0.60 15.86
N ASN A 157 4.32 -1.78 16.23
CA ASN A 157 4.16 -3.02 15.48
C ASN A 157 2.95 -3.84 15.91
N ALA A 158 2.53 -4.76 15.04
CA ALA A 158 1.56 -5.80 15.37
C ALA A 158 2.01 -7.16 14.82
N THR A 159 1.65 -8.24 15.51
CA THR A 159 1.98 -9.61 15.13
C THR A 159 0.76 -10.51 15.17
N ILE A 160 0.44 -11.12 14.04
CA ILE A 160 -0.60 -12.14 13.87
C ILE A 160 0.08 -13.51 13.89
N SER A 161 -0.24 -14.34 14.87
CA SER A 161 0.30 -15.70 15.03
C SER A 161 -0.77 -16.81 15.01
N GLU A 162 -2.03 -16.44 14.87
CA GLU A 162 -3.18 -17.31 14.77
C GLU A 162 -4.15 -16.80 13.72
N SER A 163 -5.02 -17.67 13.18
CA SER A 163 -6.07 -17.27 12.25
C SER A 163 -6.99 -16.22 12.86
N CYS A 164 -7.16 -15.10 12.19
CA CYS A 164 -7.97 -13.99 12.69
C CYS A 164 -8.40 -13.04 11.57
N THR A 165 -9.29 -12.14 11.92
CA THR A 165 -9.58 -10.94 11.13
C THR A 165 -9.07 -9.71 11.89
N LEU A 166 -8.38 -8.80 11.20
CA LEU A 166 -8.06 -7.45 11.68
C LEU A 166 -8.77 -6.44 10.80
N SER A 167 -9.57 -5.57 11.41
CA SER A 167 -10.31 -4.55 10.66
C SER A 167 -10.14 -3.16 11.24
N ASP A 168 -10.34 -2.16 10.37
CA ASP A 168 -10.40 -0.74 10.73
C ASP A 168 -9.22 -0.32 11.62
N ALA A 169 -8.00 -0.59 11.15
CA ALA A 169 -6.79 -0.43 11.95
C ALA A 169 -5.69 0.31 11.17
N THR A 170 -4.95 1.16 11.88
CA THR A 170 -3.69 1.74 11.42
C THR A 170 -2.55 1.19 12.28
N ILE A 171 -1.53 0.65 11.64
CA ILE A 171 -0.30 0.14 12.26
C ILE A 171 0.83 1.07 11.84
N GLU A 172 1.34 1.88 12.78
CA GLU A 172 2.41 2.87 12.53
C GLU A 172 3.76 2.21 12.18
N GLY A 173 3.97 0.98 12.63
CA GLY A 173 5.17 0.19 12.33
C GLY A 173 4.88 -0.95 11.37
N ASP A 174 5.51 -2.09 11.63
CA ASP A 174 5.43 -3.28 10.80
C ASP A 174 4.33 -4.25 11.26
N LEU A 175 3.71 -4.93 10.29
CA LEU A 175 2.78 -6.03 10.55
C LEU A 175 3.45 -7.37 10.23
N PHE A 176 3.58 -8.23 11.24
CA PHE A 176 4.12 -9.58 11.08
C PHE A 176 3.00 -10.62 11.03
N ILE A 177 2.93 -11.39 9.95
CA ILE A 177 2.06 -12.57 9.82
C ILE A 177 2.98 -13.79 9.87
N THR A 178 2.98 -14.47 11.03
CA THR A 178 4.05 -15.40 11.37
C THR A 178 3.94 -16.74 10.66
N GLU A 179 5.06 -17.42 10.56
CA GLU A 179 5.16 -18.74 9.96
C GLU A 179 4.41 -19.84 10.75
N GLY A 180 4.14 -19.57 12.03
CA GLY A 180 3.36 -20.46 12.90
C GLY A 180 1.93 -20.69 12.43
N LEU A 181 1.36 -19.75 11.69
CA LEU A 181 0.03 -19.89 11.04
C LEU A 181 -0.09 -21.08 10.07
N GLY A 182 1.02 -21.56 9.54
CA GLY A 182 0.94 -22.63 8.55
C GLY A 182 0.22 -22.18 7.28
N THR A 183 -0.99 -22.72 7.05
CA THR A 183 -1.88 -22.37 5.94
C THR A 183 -3.17 -21.70 6.41
N ASP A 184 -3.30 -21.41 7.70
CA ASP A 184 -4.50 -20.82 8.27
C ASP A 184 -4.80 -19.43 7.69
N ALA A 185 -6.08 -19.06 7.69
CA ALA A 185 -6.52 -17.83 7.04
C ALA A 185 -6.32 -16.60 7.94
N VAL A 186 -5.86 -15.52 7.32
CA VAL A 186 -5.82 -14.19 7.89
C VAL A 186 -6.56 -13.23 6.97
N THR A 187 -7.46 -12.44 7.53
CA THR A 187 -8.17 -11.39 6.79
C THR A 187 -7.81 -10.02 7.35
N LEU A 188 -7.34 -9.13 6.49
CA LEU A 188 -7.16 -7.72 6.77
C LEU A 188 -8.25 -6.94 6.03
N SER A 189 -8.94 -6.03 6.71
CA SER A 189 -10.03 -5.24 6.12
C SER A 189 -9.95 -3.79 6.59
N ASN A 190 -9.82 -2.85 5.68
CA ASN A 190 -9.59 -1.44 5.98
C ASN A 190 -8.36 -1.23 6.91
N VAL A 191 -7.22 -1.81 6.54
CA VAL A 191 -6.00 -1.76 7.33
C VAL A 191 -4.95 -0.94 6.59
N THR A 192 -4.38 0.05 7.28
CA THR A 192 -3.21 0.80 6.81
C THR A 192 -1.99 0.37 7.61
N VAL A 193 -0.92 -0.02 6.94
CA VAL A 193 0.38 -0.32 7.57
C VAL A 193 1.40 0.69 7.04
N GLU A 194 1.84 1.58 7.90
CA GLU A 194 2.83 2.62 7.53
C GLU A 194 4.24 2.04 7.35
N GLY A 195 4.52 0.93 8.02
CA GLY A 195 5.73 0.14 7.82
C GLY A 195 5.56 -0.95 6.77
N THR A 196 6.18 -2.09 7.01
CA THR A 196 6.20 -3.26 6.11
C THR A 196 5.23 -4.34 6.57
N ILE A 197 4.50 -4.95 5.64
CA ILE A 197 3.77 -6.19 5.91
C ILE A 197 4.70 -7.38 5.62
N ILE A 198 5.04 -8.17 6.63
CA ILE A 198 5.89 -9.36 6.49
C ILE A 198 5.02 -10.61 6.59
N ILE A 199 4.81 -11.27 5.45
CA ILE A 199 4.00 -12.48 5.33
C ILE A 199 4.94 -13.69 5.29
N SER A 200 4.94 -14.46 6.37
CA SER A 200 5.75 -15.69 6.48
C SER A 200 4.90 -16.95 6.56
N GLY A 201 3.62 -16.85 6.85
CA GLY A 201 2.67 -17.96 6.92
C GLY A 201 1.25 -17.51 6.60
N GLY A 202 0.33 -18.45 6.58
CA GLY A 202 -1.08 -18.22 6.34
C GLY A 202 -1.48 -18.07 4.88
N THR A 203 -2.80 -18.06 4.67
CA THR A 203 -3.45 -17.57 3.45
C THR A 203 -4.02 -16.20 3.76
N VAL A 204 -3.47 -15.15 3.17
CA VAL A 204 -3.75 -13.77 3.55
C VAL A 204 -4.67 -13.11 2.53
N THR A 205 -5.81 -12.61 2.99
CA THR A 205 -6.72 -11.79 2.18
C THR A 205 -6.70 -10.36 2.70
N MET A 206 -6.42 -9.41 1.83
CA MET A 206 -6.32 -7.99 2.12
C MET A 206 -7.38 -7.23 1.33
N THR A 207 -8.34 -6.67 2.03
CA THR A 207 -9.42 -5.85 1.45
C THR A 207 -9.24 -4.41 1.91
N ASN A 208 -9.21 -3.46 1.00
CA ASN A 208 -8.98 -2.04 1.32
C ASN A 208 -7.76 -1.87 2.24
N THR A 209 -6.68 -2.58 1.94
CA THR A 209 -5.47 -2.61 2.77
C THR A 209 -4.32 -1.95 2.00
N THR A 210 -3.61 -1.05 2.67
CA THR A 210 -2.51 -0.30 2.06
C THR A 210 -1.22 -0.43 2.84
N SER A 211 -0.12 -0.57 2.12
CA SER A 211 1.25 -0.46 2.64
C SER A 211 2.20 -0.17 1.48
N ASP A 212 3.26 0.57 1.74
CA ASP A 212 4.28 0.81 0.70
C ASP A 212 5.10 -0.44 0.41
N HIS A 213 5.26 -1.34 1.38
CA HIS A 213 6.14 -2.49 1.23
C HIS A 213 5.55 -3.78 1.81
N ILE A 214 5.60 -4.86 1.00
CA ILE A 214 5.27 -6.23 1.44
C ILE A 214 6.48 -7.15 1.23
N ILE A 215 6.75 -8.02 2.19
CA ILE A 215 7.73 -9.11 2.07
C ILE A 215 6.99 -10.44 2.20
N VAL A 216 7.10 -11.30 1.18
CA VAL A 216 6.54 -12.67 1.17
C VAL A 216 7.69 -13.66 1.27
N SER A 217 7.86 -14.31 2.42
CA SER A 217 9.03 -15.14 2.70
C SER A 217 8.78 -16.21 3.75
N SER A 218 8.68 -17.48 3.33
CA SER A 218 8.57 -18.63 4.23
C SER A 218 9.92 -19.32 4.41
N ALA A 219 10.40 -19.44 5.65
CA ALA A 219 11.58 -20.24 5.96
C ALA A 219 11.31 -21.75 5.78
N MET A 220 10.03 -22.13 5.82
CA MET A 220 9.57 -23.50 5.63
C MET A 220 9.45 -23.90 4.17
N GLY A 221 9.63 -22.98 3.23
CA GLY A 221 9.43 -23.21 1.80
C GLY A 221 7.97 -23.47 1.43
N ARG A 222 7.02 -23.01 2.25
CA ARG A 222 5.59 -23.14 1.96
C ARG A 222 5.18 -22.23 0.81
N LEU A 223 4.18 -22.66 0.07
CA LEU A 223 3.49 -21.81 -0.88
C LEU A 223 2.60 -20.82 -0.10
N LEU A 224 2.96 -19.54 -0.15
CA LEU A 224 2.18 -18.47 0.47
C LEU A 224 1.18 -17.90 -0.52
N GLN A 225 -0.07 -17.73 -0.10
CA GLN A 225 -1.11 -17.13 -0.93
C GLN A 225 -1.51 -15.78 -0.36
N THR A 226 -1.43 -14.76 -1.21
CA THR A 226 -1.76 -13.38 -0.83
C THR A 226 -2.73 -12.82 -1.85
N THR A 227 -3.88 -12.35 -1.39
CA THR A 227 -4.95 -11.79 -2.22
C THR A 227 -5.17 -10.33 -1.87
N ALA A 228 -5.07 -9.45 -2.86
CA ALA A 228 -5.47 -8.04 -2.79
C ALA A 228 -6.87 -7.87 -3.40
N THR A 229 -7.74 -7.10 -2.74
CA THR A 229 -9.09 -6.82 -3.22
C THR A 229 -9.57 -5.44 -2.75
N GLY A 230 -10.59 -4.90 -3.42
CA GLY A 230 -11.12 -3.58 -3.11
C GLY A 230 -10.08 -2.47 -3.32
N ALA A 231 -10.00 -1.52 -2.41
CA ALA A 231 -9.07 -0.40 -2.45
C ALA A 231 -7.68 -0.76 -1.88
N SER A 232 -7.13 -1.93 -2.24
CA SER A 232 -5.81 -2.34 -1.78
C SER A 232 -4.70 -1.85 -2.69
N ARG A 233 -3.56 -1.42 -2.10
CA ARG A 233 -2.40 -0.91 -2.82
C ARG A 233 -1.10 -1.23 -2.09
N PHE A 234 -0.13 -1.77 -2.85
CA PHE A 234 1.19 -2.14 -2.36
C PHE A 234 2.24 -1.73 -3.39
N SER A 235 2.97 -0.66 -3.10
CA SER A 235 3.91 -0.05 -4.06
C SER A 235 5.07 -0.97 -4.39
N GLU A 236 5.59 -1.70 -3.40
CA GLU A 236 6.71 -2.64 -3.55
C GLU A 236 6.40 -3.97 -2.86
N ALA A 237 6.53 -5.08 -3.57
CA ALA A 237 6.38 -6.43 -3.03
C ALA A 237 7.64 -7.26 -3.29
N GLU A 238 8.30 -7.75 -2.24
CA GLU A 238 9.41 -8.69 -2.34
C GLU A 238 8.92 -10.13 -2.17
N VAL A 239 9.15 -10.98 -3.16
CA VAL A 239 8.83 -12.40 -3.11
C VAL A 239 10.14 -13.19 -3.03
N ARG A 240 10.40 -13.80 -1.87
CA ARG A 240 11.64 -14.50 -1.56
C ARG A 240 11.53 -16.02 -1.58
N THR A 241 10.31 -16.55 -1.53
CA THR A 241 9.98 -18.00 -1.57
C THR A 241 8.77 -18.24 -2.44
N ALA A 242 8.30 -19.48 -2.53
CA ALA A 242 7.14 -19.83 -3.33
C ALA A 242 5.89 -19.03 -2.91
N ALA A 243 5.24 -18.36 -3.86
CA ALA A 243 4.10 -17.51 -3.60
C ALA A 243 3.09 -17.48 -4.75
N VAL A 244 1.85 -17.15 -4.41
CA VAL A 244 0.79 -16.77 -5.33
C VAL A 244 0.30 -15.38 -4.95
N LEU A 245 0.32 -14.46 -5.91
CA LEU A 245 -0.24 -13.12 -5.78
C LEU A 245 -1.52 -13.07 -6.60
N TYR A 246 -2.64 -12.81 -5.92
CA TYR A 246 -3.96 -12.65 -6.53
C TYR A 246 -4.43 -11.20 -6.40
N GLU A 247 -5.01 -10.69 -7.46
CA GLU A 247 -5.86 -9.50 -7.44
C GLU A 247 -7.27 -9.87 -7.83
N LYS A 248 -8.23 -9.52 -6.99
CA LYS A 248 -9.64 -9.83 -7.22
C LYS A 248 -10.50 -8.61 -6.98
N VAL A 249 -11.19 -8.18 -8.04
CA VAL A 249 -12.16 -7.07 -7.95
C VAL A 249 -11.56 -5.87 -7.21
N LEU A 250 -10.49 -5.31 -7.77
CA LEU A 250 -9.94 -4.06 -7.27
C LEU A 250 -10.90 -2.90 -7.56
N THR A 251 -10.91 -1.92 -6.68
CA THR A 251 -11.63 -0.67 -6.91
C THR A 251 -10.86 0.16 -7.94
N ASP A 252 -11.55 0.82 -8.86
CA ASP A 252 -10.93 1.68 -9.86
C ASP A 252 -9.98 2.71 -9.21
N GLY A 253 -8.79 2.83 -9.78
CA GLY A 253 -7.71 3.70 -9.25
C GLY A 253 -6.85 3.06 -8.17
N TYR A 254 -6.99 1.75 -7.94
CA TYR A 254 -6.11 0.97 -7.06
C TYR A 254 -5.43 -0.13 -7.86
N ASP A 255 -4.11 -0.24 -7.70
CA ASP A 255 -3.26 -1.07 -8.54
C ASP A 255 -2.84 -2.39 -7.87
N GLY A 256 -3.39 -2.71 -6.68
CA GLY A 256 -3.04 -3.94 -5.97
C GLY A 256 -1.54 -4.05 -5.70
N PHE A 257 -0.86 -4.98 -6.39
CA PHE A 257 0.60 -5.14 -6.34
C PHE A 257 1.25 -4.40 -7.50
N GLU A 258 1.84 -3.23 -7.27
CA GLU A 258 2.44 -2.42 -8.34
C GLU A 258 3.76 -3.00 -8.85
N ASN A 259 4.79 -3.00 -7.99
CA ASN A 259 6.13 -3.48 -8.34
C ASN A 259 6.46 -4.73 -7.55
N VAL A 260 6.76 -5.81 -8.25
CA VAL A 260 7.11 -7.09 -7.63
C VAL A 260 8.56 -7.42 -7.92
N THR A 261 9.34 -7.71 -6.88
CA THR A 261 10.71 -8.16 -6.98
C THR A 261 10.84 -9.59 -6.47
N VAL A 262 11.21 -10.50 -7.35
CA VAL A 262 11.58 -11.87 -6.98
C VAL A 262 13.05 -11.88 -6.57
N CYS A 263 13.32 -12.19 -5.31
CA CYS A 263 14.67 -12.25 -4.74
C CYS A 263 14.77 -13.46 -3.80
N GLY A 264 15.97 -13.79 -3.35
CA GLY A 264 16.19 -14.91 -2.43
C GLY A 264 17.40 -15.76 -2.80
N GLY A 265 17.76 -16.70 -1.93
CA GLY A 265 18.94 -17.57 -2.13
C GLY A 265 18.69 -18.83 -2.96
N ASN A 266 17.43 -19.22 -3.18
CA ASN A 266 17.02 -20.41 -3.91
C ASN A 266 16.12 -20.05 -5.08
N LYS A 267 15.82 -21.06 -5.93
CA LYS A 267 14.85 -20.89 -7.03
C LYS A 267 13.45 -20.61 -6.46
N VAL A 268 12.85 -19.50 -6.88
CA VAL A 268 11.52 -19.06 -6.46
C VAL A 268 10.47 -19.49 -7.46
N SER A 269 9.33 -20.00 -6.97
CA SER A 269 8.13 -20.25 -7.78
C SER A 269 7.10 -19.16 -7.46
N LEU A 270 6.80 -18.30 -8.43
CA LEU A 270 5.81 -17.24 -8.32
C LEU A 270 4.67 -17.49 -9.29
N THR A 271 3.44 -17.56 -8.76
CA THR A 271 2.24 -17.49 -9.59
C THR A 271 1.66 -16.08 -9.50
N VAL A 272 1.38 -15.49 -10.66
CA VAL A 272 0.82 -14.15 -10.81
C VAL A 272 -0.58 -14.26 -11.38
N ASP A 273 -1.56 -13.78 -10.65
CA ASP A 273 -2.95 -13.54 -11.04
C ASP A 273 -3.28 -12.08 -10.70
N ALA A 274 -2.50 -11.17 -11.28
CA ALA A 274 -2.44 -9.76 -10.92
C ALA A 274 -1.97 -8.92 -12.12
N ASP A 275 -2.27 -7.63 -12.11
CA ASP A 275 -1.80 -6.63 -13.08
C ASP A 275 -0.58 -5.89 -12.50
N LEU A 276 0.65 -6.30 -12.86
CA LEU A 276 1.89 -5.76 -12.33
C LEU A 276 2.46 -4.67 -13.24
N LEU A 277 2.74 -3.50 -12.72
CA LEU A 277 3.48 -2.47 -13.44
C LEU A 277 4.89 -2.97 -13.77
N LYS A 278 5.55 -3.61 -12.80
CA LYS A 278 6.90 -4.13 -12.98
C LYS A 278 7.12 -5.43 -12.22
N LEU A 279 7.72 -6.40 -12.90
CA LEU A 279 8.24 -7.62 -12.29
C LEU A 279 9.75 -7.68 -12.48
N THR A 280 10.52 -7.62 -11.40
CA THR A 280 11.98 -7.75 -11.42
C THR A 280 12.39 -9.11 -10.88
N VAL A 281 13.19 -9.86 -11.66
CA VAL A 281 13.68 -11.19 -11.28
C VAL A 281 15.16 -11.10 -10.91
N ASN A 282 15.45 -11.05 -9.61
CA ASN A 282 16.80 -10.98 -9.05
C ASN A 282 17.29 -12.32 -8.45
N ALA A 283 16.44 -13.36 -8.48
CA ALA A 283 16.79 -14.73 -8.12
C ALA A 283 16.31 -15.69 -9.23
N PRO A 284 16.91 -16.89 -9.39
CA PRO A 284 16.38 -17.89 -10.30
C PRO A 284 14.89 -18.15 -10.01
N ALA A 285 14.05 -18.12 -11.04
CA ALA A 285 12.61 -18.19 -10.84
C ALA A 285 11.87 -19.05 -11.87
N THR A 286 10.71 -19.56 -11.45
CA THR A 286 9.62 -19.95 -12.36
C THR A 286 8.45 -19.00 -12.07
N VAL A 287 8.06 -18.23 -13.07
CA VAL A 287 6.93 -17.31 -13.03
C VAL A 287 5.79 -17.91 -13.83
N THR A 288 4.69 -18.23 -13.18
CA THR A 288 3.46 -18.74 -13.82
C THR A 288 2.43 -17.64 -13.85
N THR A 289 2.01 -17.22 -15.04
CA THR A 289 0.97 -16.20 -15.21
C THR A 289 -0.38 -16.85 -15.51
N THR A 290 -1.45 -16.44 -14.82
CA THR A 290 -2.81 -16.86 -15.19
C THR A 290 -3.28 -16.12 -16.45
N ALA A 291 -4.39 -16.52 -17.03
CA ALA A 291 -4.93 -15.86 -18.23
C ALA A 291 -5.33 -14.39 -18.01
N ALA A 292 -5.65 -14.03 -16.77
CA ALA A 292 -5.99 -12.66 -16.40
C ALA A 292 -4.77 -11.77 -16.13
N ALA A 293 -3.61 -12.38 -15.83
CA ALA A 293 -2.42 -11.66 -15.38
C ALA A 293 -1.80 -10.81 -16.51
N LYS A 294 -1.42 -9.58 -16.15
CA LYS A 294 -0.68 -8.66 -17.01
C LYS A 294 0.60 -8.21 -16.30
N VAL A 295 1.72 -8.37 -16.97
CA VAL A 295 3.00 -7.85 -16.53
C VAL A 295 3.42 -6.79 -17.56
N TYR A 296 3.35 -5.53 -17.18
CA TYR A 296 3.68 -4.45 -18.12
C TYR A 296 5.17 -4.41 -18.42
N HIS A 297 6.01 -4.53 -17.39
CA HIS A 297 7.45 -4.58 -17.52
C HIS A 297 8.06 -5.75 -16.75
N LEU A 298 8.68 -6.69 -17.43
CA LEU A 298 9.49 -7.74 -16.81
C LEU A 298 10.98 -7.41 -16.98
N ARG A 299 11.74 -7.35 -15.89
CA ARG A 299 13.21 -7.29 -15.91
C ARG A 299 13.81 -8.57 -15.36
N ALA A 300 14.55 -9.30 -16.18
CA ALA A 300 15.20 -10.54 -15.78
C ALA A 300 16.71 -10.34 -15.61
N ASN A 301 17.15 -10.19 -14.36
CA ASN A 301 18.56 -10.13 -13.97
C ASN A 301 19.12 -11.52 -13.61
N LYS A 302 18.28 -12.54 -13.51
CA LYS A 302 18.61 -13.94 -13.26
C LYS A 302 17.76 -14.85 -14.14
N ALA A 303 18.23 -16.09 -14.33
CA ALA A 303 17.53 -17.09 -15.12
C ALA A 303 16.08 -17.26 -14.66
N ALA A 304 15.14 -17.25 -15.60
CA ALA A 304 13.71 -17.32 -15.33
C ALA A 304 12.97 -18.13 -16.40
N THR A 305 12.03 -18.95 -15.98
CA THR A 305 11.04 -19.55 -16.87
C THR A 305 9.71 -18.85 -16.66
N VAL A 306 9.22 -18.14 -17.65
CA VAL A 306 7.90 -17.52 -17.65
C VAL A 306 6.95 -18.44 -18.43
N THR A 307 5.89 -18.88 -17.77
CA THR A 307 4.93 -19.86 -18.28
C THR A 307 3.50 -19.45 -17.94
N GLY A 308 2.51 -20.13 -18.48
CA GLY A 308 1.10 -19.84 -18.26
C GLY A 308 0.46 -19.14 -19.46
N TYR A 309 -0.66 -18.44 -19.23
CA TYR A 309 -1.51 -17.88 -20.28
C TYR A 309 -1.65 -16.36 -20.22
N GLY A 310 -0.94 -15.70 -19.31
CA GLY A 310 -0.98 -14.25 -19.14
C GLY A 310 -0.14 -13.49 -20.15
N SER A 311 -0.19 -12.17 -20.05
CA SER A 311 0.51 -11.24 -20.93
C SER A 311 1.74 -10.66 -20.27
N VAL A 312 2.87 -10.60 -20.99
CA VAL A 312 4.06 -9.82 -20.66
C VAL A 312 4.24 -8.81 -21.79
N TYR A 313 3.99 -7.53 -21.51
CA TYR A 313 4.00 -6.52 -22.58
C TYR A 313 5.42 -6.20 -23.04
N GLN A 314 6.35 -6.04 -22.09
CA GLN A 314 7.76 -5.79 -22.39
C GLN A 314 8.66 -6.57 -21.44
N ALA A 315 9.70 -7.24 -21.99
CA ALA A 315 10.72 -7.91 -21.20
C ALA A 315 12.13 -7.32 -21.46
N ASP A 316 12.86 -6.99 -20.38
CA ASP A 316 14.27 -6.58 -20.39
C ASP A 316 15.10 -7.75 -19.86
N VAL A 317 15.72 -8.50 -20.77
CA VAL A 317 16.46 -9.75 -20.46
C VAL A 317 17.95 -9.44 -20.39
N ARG A 318 18.51 -9.54 -19.19
CA ARG A 318 19.90 -9.18 -18.89
C ARG A 318 20.83 -10.34 -18.61
N THR A 319 20.33 -11.56 -18.71
CA THR A 319 21.08 -12.79 -18.42
C THR A 319 20.57 -13.94 -19.28
N ASP A 320 21.43 -14.90 -19.55
CA ASP A 320 21.03 -16.17 -20.18
C ASP A 320 20.13 -17.01 -19.27
N GLY A 321 19.46 -18.01 -19.87
CA GLY A 321 18.59 -18.95 -19.16
C GLY A 321 17.19 -18.38 -18.88
N VAL A 322 16.80 -17.30 -19.57
CA VAL A 322 15.42 -16.81 -19.57
C VAL A 322 14.64 -17.46 -20.69
N SER A 323 13.43 -17.94 -20.37
CA SER A 323 12.54 -18.56 -21.34
C SER A 323 11.09 -18.15 -21.15
N PHE A 324 10.39 -17.93 -22.26
CA PHE A 324 8.95 -17.71 -22.32
C PHE A 324 8.31 -18.89 -23.04
N THR A 325 7.34 -19.57 -22.41
CA THR A 325 6.62 -20.65 -23.06
C THR A 325 5.68 -20.11 -24.15
N LYS A 326 5.25 -20.98 -25.05
CA LYS A 326 4.42 -20.59 -26.22
C LYS A 326 3.07 -19.97 -25.87
N ASP A 327 2.55 -20.28 -24.67
CA ASP A 327 1.22 -19.86 -24.24
C ASP A 327 1.23 -18.48 -23.54
N VAL A 328 2.43 -17.95 -23.24
CA VAL A 328 2.60 -16.58 -22.71
C VAL A 328 2.50 -15.58 -23.85
N ALA A 329 1.60 -14.64 -23.74
CA ALA A 329 1.49 -13.53 -24.70
C ALA A 329 2.63 -12.52 -24.45
N LEU A 330 3.73 -12.65 -25.20
CA LEU A 330 4.88 -11.75 -25.10
C LEU A 330 4.78 -10.65 -26.16
N GLY A 331 4.59 -9.39 -25.72
CA GLY A 331 4.46 -8.23 -26.61
C GLY A 331 5.79 -7.81 -27.23
N GLY A 332 6.85 -7.76 -26.44
CA GLY A 332 8.19 -7.42 -26.91
C GLY A 332 9.28 -7.77 -25.89
N TYR A 333 10.54 -7.74 -26.35
CA TYR A 333 11.67 -7.92 -25.45
C TYR A 333 12.91 -7.19 -25.95
N THR A 334 13.78 -6.85 -25.02
CA THR A 334 15.14 -6.35 -25.26
C THR A 334 16.14 -7.28 -24.62
N LEU A 335 17.30 -7.47 -25.26
CA LEU A 335 18.36 -8.32 -24.76
C LEU A 335 19.61 -7.50 -24.45
N ALA A 336 20.26 -7.77 -23.32
CA ALA A 336 21.60 -7.26 -23.10
C ALA A 336 22.60 -7.87 -24.10
N SER A 337 23.69 -7.18 -24.40
CA SER A 337 24.71 -7.64 -25.37
C SER A 337 25.20 -9.04 -25.01
N GLY A 338 25.18 -9.95 -26.00
CA GLY A 338 25.61 -11.35 -25.86
C GLY A 338 24.64 -12.26 -25.11
N VAL A 339 23.48 -11.76 -24.67
CA VAL A 339 22.47 -12.55 -23.97
C VAL A 339 21.51 -13.20 -24.96
N SER A 340 21.09 -14.42 -24.65
CA SER A 340 20.08 -15.17 -25.38
C SER A 340 18.82 -15.42 -24.55
N VAL A 341 17.68 -15.50 -25.24
CA VAL A 341 16.36 -15.82 -24.66
C VAL A 341 15.71 -16.93 -25.48
N SER A 342 14.98 -17.83 -24.82
CA SER A 342 14.13 -18.80 -25.52
C SER A 342 12.67 -18.29 -25.53
N VAL A 343 12.09 -18.13 -26.71
CA VAL A 343 10.69 -17.72 -26.87
C VAL A 343 9.97 -18.82 -27.66
N ALA A 344 8.96 -19.41 -27.04
CA ALA A 344 8.19 -20.53 -27.60
C ALA A 344 9.06 -21.71 -28.06
N GLY A 345 10.21 -21.95 -27.40
CA GLY A 345 11.18 -22.99 -27.72
C GLY A 345 12.24 -22.59 -28.73
N GLU A 346 12.16 -21.42 -29.35
CA GLU A 346 13.19 -20.90 -30.27
C GLU A 346 14.17 -20.00 -29.50
N ASN A 347 15.47 -20.26 -29.67
CA ASN A 347 16.53 -19.43 -29.12
C ASN A 347 16.74 -18.18 -29.98
N ARG A 348 16.76 -17.03 -29.33
CA ARG A 348 17.04 -15.73 -29.92
C ARG A 348 18.18 -15.08 -29.15
N THR A 349 19.20 -14.67 -29.85
CA THR A 349 20.42 -14.06 -29.28
C THR A 349 20.47 -12.59 -29.67
N ALA A 350 20.89 -11.73 -28.74
CA ALA A 350 21.18 -10.37 -29.11
C ALA A 350 22.22 -10.35 -30.23
N SER A 351 21.83 -9.90 -31.39
CA SER A 351 22.80 -9.42 -32.35
C SER A 351 23.54 -8.24 -31.71
N SER A 352 24.81 -8.06 -32.00
CA SER A 352 25.68 -7.04 -31.37
C SER A 352 25.27 -5.57 -31.61
N THR A 353 24.05 -5.33 -31.97
CA THR A 353 23.45 -4.04 -32.29
C THR A 353 22.50 -3.60 -31.18
N ALA A 354 22.68 -2.36 -30.74
CA ALA A 354 21.91 -1.74 -29.67
C ALA A 354 20.40 -1.73 -29.95
N ALA A 355 19.58 -1.91 -28.91
CA ALA A 355 18.12 -1.79 -28.96
C ALA A 355 17.68 -0.38 -29.42
N VAL A 356 16.42 -0.25 -29.87
CA VAL A 356 15.80 1.07 -30.10
C VAL A 356 15.82 1.87 -28.79
N SER A 357 16.29 3.09 -28.85
CA SER A 357 16.40 3.97 -27.69
C SER A 357 15.75 5.35 -27.98
N PRO A 358 14.94 5.87 -27.06
CA PRO A 358 14.57 5.31 -25.75
C PRO A 358 13.65 4.09 -25.84
N SER A 359 13.69 3.22 -24.83
CA SER A 359 12.83 2.02 -24.72
C SER A 359 11.46 2.33 -24.12
N SER A 360 11.28 3.53 -23.58
CA SER A 360 9.99 4.07 -23.11
C SER A 360 9.97 5.58 -23.24
N VAL A 361 8.79 6.14 -23.46
CA VAL A 361 8.56 7.58 -23.60
C VAL A 361 7.37 7.96 -22.74
N ILE A 362 7.49 9.05 -21.98
CA ILE A 362 6.37 9.70 -21.31
C ILE A 362 6.06 10.97 -22.10
N LEU A 363 4.81 11.12 -22.51
CA LEU A 363 4.32 12.28 -23.26
C LEU A 363 3.29 13.01 -22.42
N ASP A 364 3.46 14.29 -22.23
CA ASP A 364 2.40 15.15 -21.74
C ASP A 364 1.66 15.77 -22.93
N LEU A 365 0.43 15.26 -23.17
CA LEU A 365 -0.43 15.76 -24.24
C LEU A 365 -1.00 17.17 -23.96
N GLY A 366 -0.82 17.69 -22.74
CA GLY A 366 -1.16 19.05 -22.34
C GLY A 366 -0.08 20.07 -22.64
N ASP A 367 1.18 19.62 -22.76
CA ASP A 367 2.33 20.44 -23.08
C ASP A 367 2.61 20.40 -24.60
N GLU A 368 1.96 21.30 -25.34
CA GLU A 368 2.12 21.37 -26.80
C GLU A 368 3.55 21.75 -27.23
N GLU A 369 4.30 22.47 -26.40
CA GLU A 369 5.66 22.91 -26.71
C GLU A 369 6.64 21.74 -26.66
N SER A 370 6.49 20.84 -25.68
CA SER A 370 7.32 19.62 -25.55
C SER A 370 7.09 18.60 -26.67
N LEU A 371 5.91 18.61 -27.31
CA LEU A 371 5.55 17.72 -28.41
C LEU A 371 5.91 18.27 -29.79
N THR A 372 6.33 19.54 -29.93
CA THR A 372 6.51 20.24 -31.21
C THR A 372 7.49 19.53 -32.14
N ASP A 373 8.57 19.01 -31.59
CA ASP A 373 9.62 18.32 -32.35
C ASP A 373 9.37 16.83 -32.58
N GLY A 374 8.30 16.25 -31.99
CA GLY A 374 8.06 14.82 -31.97
C GLY A 374 9.07 14.06 -31.09
N VAL A 375 9.14 12.74 -31.25
CA VAL A 375 10.07 11.90 -30.47
C VAL A 375 11.05 11.18 -31.39
N GLU A 376 12.35 11.37 -31.13
CA GLU A 376 13.42 10.73 -31.88
C GLU A 376 13.84 9.40 -31.23
N PHE A 377 13.95 8.36 -32.06
CA PHE A 377 14.40 7.04 -31.67
C PHE A 377 15.68 6.67 -32.40
N SER A 378 16.70 6.32 -31.64
CA SER A 378 17.96 5.80 -32.20
C SER A 378 17.77 4.32 -32.54
N LEU A 379 18.09 3.97 -33.78
CA LEU A 379 18.11 2.60 -34.26
C LEU A 379 19.53 2.02 -34.20
N PRO A 380 19.68 0.68 -34.15
CA PRO A 380 20.98 0.04 -34.24
C PRO A 380 21.73 0.42 -35.50
N SER A 381 23.06 0.48 -35.43
CA SER A 381 23.90 0.84 -36.58
C SER A 381 23.70 -0.13 -37.77
N GLY A 382 23.34 0.42 -38.91
CA GLY A 382 23.07 -0.39 -40.11
C GLY A 382 21.68 -1.01 -40.18
N VAL A 383 20.81 -0.75 -39.20
CA VAL A 383 19.43 -1.24 -39.16
C VAL A 383 18.45 -0.09 -39.42
N THR A 384 17.45 -0.32 -40.24
CA THR A 384 16.37 0.61 -40.54
C THR A 384 15.03 0.06 -40.06
N ALA A 385 14.06 0.93 -39.80
CA ALA A 385 12.70 0.49 -39.52
C ALA A 385 11.94 0.27 -40.83
N GLU A 386 11.48 -0.96 -41.06
CA GLU A 386 10.67 -1.30 -42.24
C GLU A 386 9.21 -0.93 -42.03
N LYS A 387 8.72 -1.09 -40.80
CA LYS A 387 7.35 -0.73 -40.39
C LYS A 387 7.35 -0.18 -38.98
N LEU A 388 6.43 0.74 -38.74
CA LEU A 388 6.15 1.31 -37.43
C LEU A 388 4.67 1.17 -37.15
N LEU A 389 4.32 0.59 -36.01
CA LEU A 389 2.92 0.42 -35.59
C LEU A 389 2.72 1.11 -34.24
N LEU A 390 1.61 1.82 -34.10
CA LEU A 390 1.13 2.41 -32.85
C LEU A 390 -0.16 1.69 -32.47
N ASP A 391 -0.19 1.04 -31.33
CA ASP A 391 -1.30 0.20 -30.86
C ASP A 391 -1.81 -0.78 -31.94
N SER A 392 -0.88 -1.44 -32.62
CA SER A 392 -1.15 -2.36 -33.73
C SER A 392 -1.60 -1.72 -35.06
N SER A 393 -1.81 -0.41 -35.13
CA SER A 393 -2.13 0.34 -36.33
C SER A 393 -0.86 0.82 -37.02
N GLU A 394 -0.70 0.52 -38.33
CA GLU A 394 0.49 0.93 -39.07
C GLU A 394 0.54 2.46 -39.25
N LEU A 395 1.62 3.09 -38.80
CA LEU A 395 1.89 4.49 -39.05
C LEU A 395 2.40 4.66 -40.49
N THR A 396 1.75 5.55 -41.25
CA THR A 396 2.14 5.84 -42.64
C THR A 396 3.31 6.85 -42.69
N GLY A 397 3.98 6.96 -43.83
CA GLY A 397 5.18 7.75 -44.03
C GLY A 397 5.08 9.26 -43.74
N THR A 398 3.85 9.80 -43.51
CA THR A 398 3.65 11.17 -43.03
C THR A 398 3.75 11.31 -41.52
N ALA A 399 3.60 10.20 -40.77
CA ALA A 399 3.60 10.18 -39.31
C ALA A 399 5.01 10.09 -38.69
N PHE A 400 6.03 9.74 -39.49
CA PHE A 400 7.40 9.65 -39.06
C PHE A 400 8.39 10.04 -40.17
N GLU A 401 9.64 10.28 -39.81
CA GLU A 401 10.72 10.59 -40.73
C GLU A 401 12.02 9.92 -40.29
N THR A 402 12.86 9.58 -41.27
CA THR A 402 14.19 9.02 -40.98
C THR A 402 15.15 10.16 -40.63
N THR A 403 15.93 10.00 -39.57
CA THR A 403 16.96 10.95 -39.13
C THR A 403 18.35 10.33 -39.24
N SER A 404 19.38 11.12 -39.01
CA SER A 404 20.77 10.64 -38.98
C SER A 404 21.05 9.65 -37.83
N ARG A 405 20.18 9.62 -36.81
CA ARG A 405 20.30 8.73 -35.64
C ARG A 405 19.36 7.56 -35.67
N GLY A 406 18.36 7.59 -36.55
CA GLY A 406 17.34 6.55 -36.62
C GLY A 406 16.01 7.04 -37.19
N LEU A 407 15.01 7.24 -36.36
CA LEU A 407 13.65 7.59 -36.77
C LEU A 407 13.01 8.56 -35.80
N ARG A 408 12.30 9.57 -36.30
CA ARG A 408 11.50 10.50 -35.50
C ARG A 408 10.01 10.27 -35.78
N VAL A 409 9.25 10.02 -34.73
CA VAL A 409 7.77 10.03 -34.78
C VAL A 409 7.31 11.47 -34.61
N LYS A 410 6.51 11.95 -35.55
CA LYS A 410 6.10 13.37 -35.59
C LYS A 410 5.03 13.70 -34.57
N ALA A 411 4.98 14.95 -34.18
CA ALA A 411 4.05 15.49 -33.20
C ALA A 411 2.58 15.15 -33.49
N GLU A 412 2.15 15.22 -34.75
CA GLU A 412 0.76 14.97 -35.13
C GLU A 412 0.30 13.55 -34.80
N ALA A 413 1.17 12.56 -34.95
CA ALA A 413 0.86 11.17 -34.60
C ALA A 413 0.76 10.96 -33.09
N LEU A 414 1.55 11.71 -32.32
CA LEU A 414 1.58 11.62 -30.86
C LEU A 414 0.45 12.42 -30.20
N LYS A 415 0.11 13.60 -30.73
CA LYS A 415 -1.02 14.43 -30.25
C LYS A 415 -2.38 13.77 -30.40
N ALA A 416 -2.51 12.82 -31.32
CA ALA A 416 -3.74 12.05 -31.54
C ALA A 416 -3.98 10.93 -30.52
N LEU A 417 -3.01 10.67 -29.62
CA LEU A 417 -3.14 9.64 -28.59
C LEU A 417 -4.19 10.03 -27.54
N SER A 418 -4.88 9.04 -27.04
CA SER A 418 -5.65 9.16 -25.79
C SER A 418 -4.69 9.16 -24.60
N THR A 419 -5.13 9.58 -23.42
CA THR A 419 -4.37 9.34 -22.18
C THR A 419 -4.32 7.86 -21.89
N GLY A 420 -3.18 7.37 -21.38
CA GLY A 420 -2.97 5.96 -21.07
C GLY A 420 -1.67 5.41 -21.64
N SER A 421 -1.54 4.09 -21.61
CA SER A 421 -0.37 3.39 -22.13
C SER A 421 -0.62 2.95 -23.57
N HIS A 422 0.30 3.32 -24.46
CA HIS A 422 0.33 2.98 -25.86
C HIS A 422 1.61 2.23 -26.19
N THR A 423 1.59 1.44 -27.25
CA THR A 423 2.73 0.64 -27.69
C THR A 423 3.16 1.05 -29.08
N LEU A 424 4.42 1.50 -29.22
CA LEU A 424 5.05 1.77 -30.50
C LEU A 424 5.94 0.58 -30.87
N THR A 425 5.61 -0.11 -31.96
CA THR A 425 6.30 -1.31 -32.41
C THR A 425 7.10 -1.04 -33.69
N PHE A 426 8.40 -1.26 -33.65
CA PHE A 426 9.33 -1.15 -34.77
C PHE A 426 9.57 -2.55 -35.37
N ARG A 427 9.27 -2.75 -36.64
CA ARG A 427 9.78 -3.89 -37.40
C ARG A 427 11.04 -3.46 -38.13
N LEU A 428 12.15 -4.12 -37.82
CA LEU A 428 13.48 -3.72 -38.24
C LEU A 428 13.92 -4.53 -39.44
N SER A 429 14.82 -3.96 -40.26
CA SER A 429 15.35 -4.60 -41.49
C SER A 429 16.18 -5.86 -41.25
N ASP A 430 16.61 -6.14 -40.03
CA ASP A 430 17.27 -7.36 -39.61
C ASP A 430 16.28 -8.48 -39.20
N GLY A 431 14.96 -8.21 -39.41
CA GLY A 431 13.87 -9.12 -39.05
C GLY A 431 13.48 -9.11 -37.58
N GLN A 432 14.12 -8.28 -36.76
CA GLN A 432 13.78 -8.11 -35.35
C GLN A 432 12.59 -7.16 -35.17
N THR A 433 11.95 -7.26 -34.02
CA THR A 433 10.89 -6.34 -33.59
C THR A 433 11.32 -5.70 -32.27
N ALA A 434 11.28 -4.38 -32.20
CA ALA A 434 11.49 -3.63 -30.98
C ALA A 434 10.18 -2.93 -30.59
N THR A 435 9.89 -2.90 -29.31
CA THR A 435 8.69 -2.25 -28.77
C THR A 435 9.09 -1.17 -27.79
N VAL A 436 8.48 0.00 -27.94
CA VAL A 436 8.64 1.14 -27.06
C VAL A 436 7.30 1.45 -26.40
N MET A 437 7.28 1.57 -25.09
CA MET A 437 6.08 1.98 -24.37
C MET A 437 5.98 3.50 -24.40
N VAL A 438 4.80 4.00 -24.79
CA VAL A 438 4.48 5.42 -24.80
C VAL A 438 3.39 5.64 -23.74
N SER A 439 3.75 6.26 -22.63
CA SER A 439 2.80 6.65 -21.58
C SER A 439 2.33 8.07 -21.88
N ALA A 440 1.11 8.21 -22.36
CA ALA A 440 0.52 9.51 -22.66
C ALA A 440 -0.27 10.01 -21.45
N THR A 441 0.21 11.08 -20.85
CA THR A 441 -0.46 11.82 -19.77
C THR A 441 -0.98 13.15 -20.34
N ARG A 442 -1.91 13.75 -19.64
CA ARG A 442 -2.31 15.14 -19.91
C ARG A 442 -2.28 15.86 -18.57
N GLU A 443 -1.13 16.43 -18.23
CA GLU A 443 -1.08 17.36 -17.12
C GLU A 443 -1.85 18.62 -17.55
N THR A 444 -2.99 18.85 -16.90
CA THR A 444 -3.57 20.19 -16.88
C THR A 444 -2.61 21.06 -16.10
N ALA A 445 -2.26 22.23 -16.64
CA ALA A 445 -1.33 23.19 -16.03
C ALA A 445 -1.58 23.27 -14.51
N ALA A 446 -0.51 23.16 -13.72
CA ALA A 446 -0.60 23.16 -12.27
C ALA A 446 -1.36 24.42 -11.83
N GLN A 447 -2.58 24.23 -11.32
CA GLN A 447 -3.40 25.30 -10.75
C GLN A 447 -2.64 25.87 -9.55
N PRO A 448 -2.64 27.19 -9.34
CA PRO A 448 -2.21 27.72 -8.07
C PRO A 448 -3.05 27.08 -6.96
N VAL A 449 -2.38 26.41 -6.03
CA VAL A 449 -3.04 25.68 -4.94
C VAL A 449 -3.88 26.66 -4.15
N GLN A 450 -5.21 26.54 -4.26
CA GLN A 450 -6.13 27.31 -3.45
C GLN A 450 -6.15 26.72 -2.04
N THR A 451 -6.27 27.55 -1.01
CA THR A 451 -6.38 27.10 0.37
C THR A 451 -7.72 27.53 0.93
N ALA A 452 -8.36 26.68 1.72
CA ALA A 452 -9.61 26.99 2.40
C ALA A 452 -9.60 26.45 3.83
N ALA A 453 -10.36 27.09 4.71
CA ALA A 453 -10.56 26.64 6.07
C ALA A 453 -12.04 26.36 6.32
N PHE A 454 -12.32 25.24 6.96
CA PHE A 454 -13.64 24.84 7.43
C PHE A 454 -13.58 24.55 8.93
N ASP A 455 -14.60 24.96 9.66
CA ASP A 455 -14.70 24.70 11.08
C ASP A 455 -15.99 23.90 11.35
N ARG A 456 -15.87 22.79 12.05
CA ARG A 456 -16.98 21.89 12.38
C ARG A 456 -17.96 22.51 13.39
N TYR A 457 -17.54 23.52 14.14
CA TYR A 457 -18.40 24.19 15.08
C TYR A 457 -19.43 25.06 14.34
N TYR A 458 -20.69 24.69 14.41
CA TYR A 458 -21.78 25.29 13.63
C TYR A 458 -21.99 26.81 13.86
N ARG A 459 -21.40 27.39 14.91
CA ARG A 459 -21.41 28.86 15.17
C ARG A 459 -20.17 29.56 14.63
N SER A 460 -19.21 28.84 14.11
CA SER A 460 -18.03 29.44 13.49
C SER A 460 -18.42 30.13 12.16
N THR A 461 -17.77 31.23 11.85
CA THR A 461 -17.89 31.89 10.55
C THR A 461 -17.37 31.05 9.41
N ASN A 462 -16.52 30.06 9.73
CA ASN A 462 -15.98 29.07 8.78
C ASN A 462 -16.86 27.82 8.64
N PHE A 463 -17.99 27.71 9.34
CA PHE A 463 -19.01 26.69 9.09
C PHE A 463 -19.88 27.10 7.90
N ARG A 464 -19.34 26.95 6.70
CA ARG A 464 -19.98 27.34 5.44
C ARG A 464 -19.57 26.44 4.29
N ASP A 465 -20.33 26.51 3.20
CA ASP A 465 -19.90 25.89 1.94
C ASP A 465 -18.58 26.51 1.47
N ILE A 466 -17.71 25.72 0.89
CA ILE A 466 -16.41 26.16 0.35
C ILE A 466 -16.54 26.20 -1.16
N SER A 467 -16.35 27.36 -1.76
CA SER A 467 -16.39 27.56 -3.20
C SER A 467 -15.00 27.86 -3.74
N VAL A 468 -14.57 27.12 -4.76
CA VAL A 468 -13.26 27.23 -5.42
C VAL A 468 -13.43 27.27 -6.94
N GLY A 469 -12.68 28.13 -7.61
CA GLY A 469 -12.65 28.16 -9.07
C GLY A 469 -11.86 26.96 -9.61
N LEU A 470 -12.34 26.34 -10.68
CA LEU A 470 -11.62 25.28 -11.39
C LEU A 470 -11.29 25.75 -12.81
N GLU A 471 -10.00 25.71 -13.16
CA GLU A 471 -9.58 25.82 -14.56
C GLU A 471 -9.47 24.42 -15.16
N GLY A 472 -9.70 24.28 -16.46
CA GLY A 472 -9.61 22.99 -17.14
C GLY A 472 -10.88 22.10 -17.03
N VAL A 473 -11.87 22.47 -16.21
CA VAL A 473 -13.18 21.81 -16.10
C VAL A 473 -14.23 22.79 -16.63
N ASN A 474 -14.91 22.46 -17.73
CA ASN A 474 -15.83 23.38 -18.39
C ASN A 474 -17.29 23.04 -18.13
N ALA A 475 -17.61 21.77 -17.91
CA ALA A 475 -18.98 21.32 -17.67
C ALA A 475 -19.01 20.33 -16.47
N LYS A 476 -20.16 20.22 -15.82
CA LYS A 476 -20.37 19.24 -14.75
C LYS A 476 -20.21 17.80 -15.26
N SER A 477 -20.52 17.55 -16.54
CA SER A 477 -20.30 16.26 -17.20
C SER A 477 -18.82 15.88 -17.34
N ASP A 478 -17.90 16.84 -17.21
CA ASP A 478 -16.46 16.57 -17.26
C ASP A 478 -15.95 15.99 -15.94
N ILE A 479 -16.72 16.14 -14.86
CA ILE A 479 -16.35 15.68 -13.51
C ILE A 479 -16.86 14.23 -13.32
N ALA A 480 -15.94 13.31 -13.10
CA ALA A 480 -16.26 11.94 -12.71
C ALA A 480 -16.61 11.87 -11.22
N LYS A 481 -15.77 12.44 -10.37
CA LYS A 481 -15.99 12.55 -8.93
C LYS A 481 -15.15 13.67 -8.31
N VAL A 482 -15.55 14.12 -7.14
CA VAL A 482 -14.77 15.01 -6.28
C VAL A 482 -14.44 14.23 -5.03
N VAL A 483 -13.16 14.11 -4.71
CA VAL A 483 -12.68 13.27 -3.62
C VAL A 483 -11.78 14.05 -2.67
N LEU A 484 -11.77 13.61 -1.44
CA LEU A 484 -10.87 14.01 -0.39
C LEU A 484 -10.09 12.77 0.03
N GLY A 485 -8.89 12.62 -0.53
CA GLY A 485 -8.23 11.32 -0.55
C GLY A 485 -9.13 10.31 -1.28
N LEU A 486 -9.73 9.38 -0.53
CA LEU A 486 -10.63 8.36 -1.06
C LEU A 486 -12.11 8.63 -0.77
N THR A 487 -12.42 9.64 0.00
CA THR A 487 -13.80 9.93 0.42
C THR A 487 -14.48 10.81 -0.61
N PRO A 488 -15.54 10.35 -1.28
CA PRO A 488 -16.31 11.18 -2.19
C PRO A 488 -16.99 12.32 -1.42
N LEU A 489 -16.91 13.53 -1.96
CA LEU A 489 -17.57 14.70 -1.42
C LEU A 489 -18.81 15.06 -2.24
N SER A 490 -19.87 15.47 -1.54
CA SER A 490 -21.01 16.12 -2.20
C SER A 490 -20.64 17.52 -2.65
N TYR A 491 -20.88 17.82 -3.91
CA TYR A 491 -20.50 19.07 -4.55
C TYR A 491 -21.61 19.60 -5.46
N GLU A 492 -21.52 20.88 -5.76
CA GLU A 492 -22.19 21.52 -6.89
C GLU A 492 -21.15 22.16 -7.79
N PHE A 493 -21.44 22.22 -9.07
CA PHE A 493 -20.57 22.87 -10.06
C PHE A 493 -21.39 23.85 -10.88
N ASP A 494 -20.99 25.10 -10.85
CA ASP A 494 -21.53 26.16 -11.68
C ASP A 494 -20.68 26.30 -12.95
N GLU A 495 -21.24 25.91 -14.08
CA GLU A 495 -20.56 25.90 -15.38
C GLU A 495 -20.24 27.31 -15.88
N ALA A 496 -21.08 28.31 -15.53
CA ALA A 496 -20.89 29.69 -16.00
C ALA A 496 -19.70 30.36 -15.31
N SER A 497 -19.55 30.15 -14.01
CA SER A 497 -18.44 30.69 -13.22
C SER A 497 -17.28 29.70 -13.06
N ARG A 498 -17.43 28.44 -13.52
CA ARG A 498 -16.48 27.33 -13.30
C ARG A 498 -16.14 27.14 -11.82
N THR A 499 -17.13 27.25 -10.98
CA THR A 499 -16.95 27.20 -9.53
C THR A 499 -17.45 25.89 -8.97
N LEU A 500 -16.56 25.15 -8.29
CA LEU A 500 -16.88 23.99 -7.48
C LEU A 500 -17.27 24.44 -6.08
N THR A 501 -18.43 24.01 -5.60
CA THR A 501 -18.90 24.29 -4.24
C THR A 501 -18.98 22.97 -3.46
N LEU A 502 -18.13 22.84 -2.44
CA LEU A 502 -18.14 21.74 -1.48
C LEU A 502 -19.14 22.05 -0.38
N ARG A 503 -20.07 21.13 -0.18
CA ARG A 503 -21.16 21.36 0.79
C ARG A 503 -20.67 21.17 2.22
N ARG A 504 -20.91 22.14 3.09
CA ARG A 504 -20.58 22.12 4.52
C ARG A 504 -21.07 20.86 5.25
N ALA A 505 -22.20 20.30 4.81
CA ALA A 505 -22.75 19.07 5.35
C ALA A 505 -21.81 17.87 5.21
N SER A 506 -21.11 17.75 4.07
CA SER A 506 -20.09 16.73 3.85
C SER A 506 -18.82 17.04 4.64
N LEU A 507 -18.41 18.32 4.67
CA LEU A 507 -17.20 18.75 5.35
C LEU A 507 -17.31 18.59 6.89
N ALA A 508 -18.51 18.75 7.46
CA ALA A 508 -18.75 18.57 8.89
C ALA A 508 -18.57 17.13 9.40
N GLN A 509 -18.53 16.15 8.49
CA GLN A 509 -18.30 14.74 8.83
C GLN A 509 -16.80 14.37 8.87
N LEU A 510 -15.93 15.27 8.39
CA LEU A 510 -14.49 15.01 8.33
C LEU A 510 -13.86 15.19 9.71
N PRO A 511 -12.87 14.38 10.10
CA PRO A 511 -12.01 14.66 11.25
C PRO A 511 -11.29 16.01 11.12
N SER A 512 -10.78 16.56 12.21
CA SER A 512 -9.89 17.73 12.14
C SER A 512 -8.56 17.33 11.51
N GLY A 513 -8.07 18.14 10.57
CA GLY A 513 -6.83 17.85 9.81
C GLY A 513 -6.73 18.71 8.56
N THR A 514 -5.64 18.51 7.82
CA THR A 514 -5.44 19.14 6.51
C THR A 514 -5.65 18.10 5.42
N TYR A 515 -6.35 18.48 4.38
CA TYR A 515 -6.80 17.58 3.31
C TYR A 515 -6.59 18.23 1.95
N THR A 516 -6.23 17.44 0.96
CA THR A 516 -6.23 17.85 -0.44
C THR A 516 -7.51 17.34 -1.11
N VAL A 517 -8.30 18.26 -1.64
CA VAL A 517 -9.50 17.95 -2.43
C VAL A 517 -9.12 17.86 -3.90
N THR A 518 -9.43 16.73 -4.52
CA THR A 518 -9.12 16.45 -5.92
C THR A 518 -10.41 16.26 -6.72
N VAL A 519 -10.44 16.82 -7.92
CA VAL A 519 -11.48 16.58 -8.93
C VAL A 519 -10.95 15.59 -9.94
N GLU A 520 -11.56 14.43 -10.04
CA GLU A 520 -11.27 13.48 -11.10
C GLU A 520 -12.19 13.73 -12.30
N THR A 521 -11.62 13.73 -13.49
CA THR A 521 -12.35 14.02 -14.72
C THR A 521 -12.74 12.74 -15.45
N GLN A 522 -13.80 12.80 -16.26
CA GLN A 522 -14.26 11.68 -17.11
C GLN A 522 -13.19 11.25 -18.14
N SER A 523 -12.23 12.13 -18.44
CA SER A 523 -11.10 11.84 -19.33
C SER A 523 -9.95 11.10 -18.63
N GLY A 524 -10.09 10.76 -17.32
CA GLY A 524 -9.07 10.07 -16.53
C GLY A 524 -7.97 10.97 -15.95
N GLY A 525 -8.10 12.29 -16.08
CA GLY A 525 -7.21 13.26 -15.44
C GLY A 525 -7.66 13.63 -14.03
N SER A 526 -6.77 14.24 -13.23
CA SER A 526 -7.11 14.79 -11.92
C SER A 526 -6.64 16.23 -11.79
N VAL A 527 -7.44 17.05 -11.10
CA VAL A 527 -7.14 18.45 -10.79
C VAL A 527 -7.19 18.63 -9.28
N GLN A 528 -6.12 19.12 -8.67
CA GLN A 528 -6.17 19.53 -7.26
C GLN A 528 -6.99 20.82 -7.16
N ALA A 529 -8.13 20.73 -6.47
CA ALA A 529 -9.07 21.84 -6.37
C ALA A 529 -8.68 22.81 -5.22
N VAL A 530 -8.40 22.26 -4.04
CA VAL A 530 -8.12 23.07 -2.84
C VAL A 530 -7.42 22.25 -1.75
N ASP A 531 -6.50 22.85 -1.03
CA ASP A 531 -6.01 22.37 0.25
C ASP A 531 -6.94 22.90 1.36
N LEU A 532 -7.65 21.98 2.02
CA LEU A 532 -8.69 22.26 2.99
C LEU A 532 -8.19 21.95 4.40
N THR A 533 -8.17 22.94 5.28
CA THR A 533 -7.94 22.73 6.72
C THR A 533 -9.28 22.64 7.44
N VAL A 534 -9.54 21.48 8.06
CA VAL A 534 -10.71 21.24 8.90
C VAL A 534 -10.31 21.39 10.37
N SER A 535 -10.99 22.25 11.08
CA SER A 535 -10.83 22.47 12.52
C SER A 535 -12.11 22.18 13.28
N ASP A 536 -12.02 22.10 14.59
CA ASP A 536 -13.18 22.03 15.49
C ASP A 536 -12.92 22.98 16.67
N THR A 537 -13.51 24.17 16.61
CA THR A 537 -13.39 25.19 17.66
C THR A 537 -14.53 25.11 18.67
N THR A 538 -15.22 23.96 18.75
CA THR A 538 -16.24 23.75 19.77
C THR A 538 -15.65 24.02 21.16
N PRO A 539 -16.21 24.94 21.94
CA PRO A 539 -15.65 25.29 23.24
C PRO A 539 -15.57 24.09 24.19
N ALA A 540 -14.53 24.04 25.00
CA ALA A 540 -14.35 22.97 25.99
C ALA A 540 -15.58 22.85 26.89
N GLY A 541 -16.13 21.65 27.07
CA GLY A 541 -17.35 21.37 27.83
C GLY A 541 -18.67 21.55 27.07
N VAL A 542 -18.62 21.95 25.79
CA VAL A 542 -19.80 21.97 24.93
C VAL A 542 -19.80 20.70 24.07
N ASN A 543 -20.84 19.88 24.19
CA ASN A 543 -21.05 18.75 23.33
C ASN A 543 -21.92 19.19 22.15
N ALA A 544 -21.38 19.19 20.93
CA ALA A 544 -22.09 19.57 19.72
C ALA A 544 -21.93 18.52 18.64
N LEU A 545 -23.00 18.18 17.92
CA LEU A 545 -23.01 17.30 16.77
C LEU A 545 -23.77 17.96 15.63
N THR A 546 -23.30 17.78 14.41
CA THR A 546 -23.95 18.31 13.19
C THR A 546 -24.38 17.16 12.29
N ALA A 547 -25.57 17.24 11.73
CA ALA A 547 -26.07 16.33 10.72
C ALA A 547 -26.93 17.08 9.71
N ALA A 548 -26.96 16.65 8.45
CA ALA A 548 -27.65 17.33 7.37
C ALA A 548 -28.91 16.59 6.93
N TYR A 549 -29.89 17.35 6.38
CA TYR A 549 -31.08 16.80 5.73
C TYR A 549 -31.54 17.70 4.58
N ARG A 550 -32.34 17.16 3.67
CA ARG A 550 -32.86 17.93 2.53
C ARG A 550 -34.17 18.61 2.89
N SER A 551 -34.26 19.91 2.60
CA SER A 551 -35.48 20.70 2.87
C SER A 551 -36.69 20.20 2.06
N ALA A 552 -36.49 19.79 0.80
CA ALA A 552 -37.57 19.35 -0.09
C ALA A 552 -38.19 17.99 0.28
N ALA A 553 -37.46 17.14 1.01
CA ALA A 553 -37.93 15.84 1.49
C ALA A 553 -37.25 15.51 2.83
N PRO A 554 -37.70 16.14 3.95
CA PRO A 554 -37.10 15.86 5.25
C PRO A 554 -37.22 14.38 5.60
N ALA A 555 -36.11 13.74 5.90
CA ALA A 555 -36.03 12.41 6.48
C ALA A 555 -35.56 12.51 7.93
N ALA A 556 -35.82 11.51 8.74
CA ALA A 556 -35.31 11.49 10.12
C ALA A 556 -33.78 11.59 10.12
N VAL A 557 -33.24 12.43 10.98
CA VAL A 557 -31.81 12.67 11.12
C VAL A 557 -31.32 12.16 12.46
N ARG A 558 -30.22 11.40 12.43
CA ARG A 558 -29.61 10.79 13.59
C ARG A 558 -28.33 11.51 13.99
N PHE A 559 -28.17 11.70 15.29
CA PHE A 559 -26.98 12.22 15.95
C PHE A 559 -26.38 11.13 16.85
N ALA A 560 -25.13 10.79 16.65
CA ALA A 560 -24.42 9.74 17.38
C ALA A 560 -24.04 10.21 18.79
N VAL A 561 -25.03 10.55 19.62
CA VAL A 561 -24.82 10.91 21.02
C VAL A 561 -24.43 9.69 21.82
N PRO A 562 -23.24 9.64 22.48
CA PRO A 562 -22.83 8.49 23.27
C PRO A 562 -23.73 8.29 24.48
N MET A 563 -24.78 7.52 24.38
CA MET A 563 -25.80 7.39 25.42
C MET A 563 -25.30 6.69 26.70
N GLN A 564 -24.47 5.65 26.59
CA GLN A 564 -23.80 4.99 27.73
C GLN A 564 -24.73 4.72 28.94
N GLY A 565 -25.96 4.29 28.70
CA GLY A 565 -26.98 4.07 29.72
C GLY A 565 -27.75 5.33 30.18
N ARG A 566 -27.42 6.50 29.62
CA ARG A 566 -28.16 7.74 29.87
C ARG A 566 -29.50 7.75 29.12
N SER A 567 -30.46 8.47 29.63
CA SER A 567 -31.74 8.76 28.98
C SER A 567 -31.85 10.24 28.62
N VAL A 568 -32.69 10.57 27.65
CA VAL A 568 -33.01 11.95 27.30
C VAL A 568 -34.06 12.47 28.27
N ARG A 569 -33.75 13.57 28.95
CA ARG A 569 -34.71 14.29 29.85
C ARG A 569 -35.61 15.22 29.04
N SER A 570 -35.05 15.97 28.14
CA SER A 570 -35.79 16.88 27.27
C SER A 570 -34.97 17.22 26.02
N ILE A 571 -35.65 17.52 24.94
CA ILE A 571 -35.06 18.18 23.76
C ILE A 571 -35.87 19.47 23.53
N THR A 572 -35.19 20.57 23.35
CA THR A 572 -35.81 21.87 23.07
C THR A 572 -35.22 22.48 21.80
N VAL A 573 -36.04 23.26 21.09
CA VAL A 573 -35.62 24.08 19.95
C VAL A 573 -36.12 25.50 20.15
N ALA A 574 -35.30 26.49 19.83
CA ALA A 574 -35.70 27.90 19.87
C ALA A 574 -36.11 28.38 18.47
N GLN A 575 -37.28 28.98 18.34
CA GLN A 575 -37.74 29.63 17.14
C GLN A 575 -38.50 30.90 17.49
N ASP A 576 -38.25 32.01 16.82
CA ASP A 576 -38.88 33.31 17.00
C ASP A 576 -38.86 33.78 18.46
N GLY A 577 -37.73 33.55 19.16
CA GLY A 577 -37.54 33.95 20.57
C GLY A 577 -38.27 33.05 21.59
N ARG A 578 -38.92 31.97 21.18
CA ARG A 578 -39.61 31.01 22.04
C ARG A 578 -38.91 29.66 22.04
N ALA A 579 -38.88 28.97 23.15
CA ALA A 579 -38.41 27.62 23.30
C ALA A 579 -39.59 26.63 23.21
N TYR A 580 -39.45 25.63 22.34
CA TYR A 580 -40.41 24.54 22.16
C TYR A 580 -39.78 23.24 22.63
N THR A 581 -40.50 22.47 23.45
CA THR A 581 -40.07 21.14 23.90
C THR A 581 -40.63 20.07 22.99
N LEU A 582 -39.79 19.17 22.56
CA LEU A 582 -40.12 18.05 21.68
C LEU A 582 -40.66 16.85 22.49
N ASN A 583 -41.59 16.08 21.87
CA ASN A 583 -42.19 14.90 22.47
C ASN A 583 -41.42 13.63 22.10
N ALA A 584 -41.05 12.83 23.10
CA ALA A 584 -40.43 11.53 22.88
C ALA A 584 -41.39 10.56 22.18
N GLY A 585 -40.86 9.77 21.24
CA GLY A 585 -41.62 8.78 20.48
C GLY A 585 -42.39 9.34 19.27
N THR A 586 -42.51 10.68 19.13
CA THR A 586 -43.17 11.33 17.98
C THR A 586 -42.25 12.35 17.29
N ASP A 587 -41.58 13.18 18.06
CA ASP A 587 -40.70 14.23 17.56
C ASP A 587 -39.23 13.79 17.59
N TYR A 588 -38.86 12.90 18.49
CA TYR A 588 -37.55 12.29 18.55
C TYR A 588 -37.58 10.87 19.13
N PHE A 589 -36.55 10.08 18.79
CA PHE A 589 -36.32 8.74 19.27
C PHE A 589 -34.90 8.66 19.83
N ALA A 590 -34.75 8.08 21.02
CA ALA A 590 -33.45 7.81 21.63
C ALA A 590 -33.18 6.31 21.68
N ALA A 591 -31.99 5.90 21.26
CA ALA A 591 -31.49 4.54 21.33
C ALA A 591 -30.12 4.50 22.00
N SER A 592 -29.58 3.31 22.27
CA SER A 592 -28.27 3.17 22.92
C SER A 592 -27.12 3.84 22.16
N ASP A 593 -27.29 4.05 20.87
CA ASP A 593 -26.32 4.54 19.90
C ASP A 593 -26.60 5.99 19.41
N GLY A 594 -27.60 6.69 19.98
CA GLY A 594 -27.83 8.09 19.65
C GLY A 594 -29.27 8.58 19.75
N ILE A 595 -29.48 9.79 19.22
CA ILE A 595 -30.77 10.49 19.20
C ILE A 595 -31.14 10.76 17.74
N SER A 596 -32.35 10.39 17.34
CA SER A 596 -32.90 10.69 16.01
C SER A 596 -34.02 11.73 16.12
N LEU A 597 -33.93 12.80 15.34
CA LEU A 597 -35.02 13.77 15.16
C LEU A 597 -35.92 13.31 14.02
N ALA A 598 -37.23 13.35 14.24
CA ALA A 598 -38.19 12.89 13.23
C ALA A 598 -38.33 13.91 12.08
N ALA A 599 -38.74 13.42 10.90
CA ALA A 599 -38.92 14.24 9.71
C ALA A 599 -39.89 15.41 9.88
N ASN A 600 -40.98 15.19 10.65
CA ASN A 600 -41.98 16.23 10.96
C ASN A 600 -41.41 17.42 11.78
N VAL A 601 -40.44 17.13 12.66
CA VAL A 601 -39.75 18.16 13.45
C VAL A 601 -38.82 18.98 12.57
N LEU A 602 -38.04 18.29 11.73
CA LEU A 602 -37.13 18.92 10.78
C LEU A 602 -37.89 19.82 9.78
N GLY A 603 -39.03 19.34 9.27
CA GLY A 603 -39.90 20.15 8.41
C GLY A 603 -40.60 21.31 9.12
N ARG A 604 -40.85 21.22 10.46
CA ARG A 604 -41.51 22.26 11.25
C ARG A 604 -40.57 23.40 11.65
N TYR A 605 -39.34 23.05 12.06
CA TYR A 605 -38.40 24.00 12.67
C TYR A 605 -37.19 24.29 11.79
N GLY A 606 -36.97 23.52 10.72
CA GLY A 606 -35.84 23.69 9.80
C GLY A 606 -36.02 24.91 8.91
N VAL A 607 -34.92 25.59 8.66
CA VAL A 607 -34.84 26.73 7.73
C VAL A 607 -33.88 26.36 6.62
N ALA A 608 -34.35 26.39 5.37
CA ALA A 608 -33.51 26.05 4.21
C ALA A 608 -32.25 26.93 4.17
N GLY A 609 -31.11 26.30 3.94
CA GLY A 609 -29.80 26.97 3.92
C GLY A 609 -29.22 27.32 5.29
N ALA A 610 -29.88 26.94 6.40
CA ALA A 610 -29.44 27.25 7.76
C ALA A 610 -29.36 26.00 8.66
N CYS A 611 -28.60 26.09 9.73
CA CYS A 611 -28.59 25.12 10.81
C CYS A 611 -29.63 25.45 11.88
N THR A 612 -30.51 24.50 12.17
CA THR A 612 -31.40 24.58 13.34
C THR A 612 -30.82 23.78 14.49
N VAL A 613 -30.70 24.39 15.66
CA VAL A 613 -30.06 23.76 16.82
C VAL A 613 -31.10 23.29 17.82
N TYR A 614 -31.05 22.00 18.12
CA TYR A 614 -31.84 21.35 19.15
C TYR A 614 -30.98 21.07 20.37
N THR A 615 -31.44 21.47 21.56
CA THR A 615 -30.70 21.27 22.81
C THR A 615 -31.25 20.05 23.53
N ALA A 616 -30.47 19.00 23.61
CA ALA A 616 -30.80 17.77 24.32
C ALA A 616 -30.17 17.77 25.71
N ALA A 617 -30.98 17.62 26.76
CA ALA A 617 -30.55 17.44 28.14
C ALA A 617 -30.67 15.96 28.52
N LEU A 618 -29.59 15.36 29.02
CA LEU A 618 -29.55 13.94 29.40
C LEU A 618 -29.73 13.78 30.92
N SER A 619 -29.94 12.54 31.37
CA SER A 619 -30.20 12.18 32.76
C SER A 619 -29.04 12.46 33.72
N ASP A 620 -27.82 12.58 33.22
CA ASP A 620 -26.60 12.96 33.94
C ASP A 620 -26.38 14.50 34.01
N ASN A 621 -27.35 15.28 33.56
CA ASN A 621 -27.29 16.73 33.39
C ASN A 621 -26.35 17.23 32.27
N SER A 622 -25.77 16.35 31.45
CA SER A 622 -25.02 16.78 30.27
C SER A 622 -25.96 17.39 29.22
N ILE A 623 -25.46 18.41 28.55
CA ILE A 623 -26.17 19.09 27.47
C ILE A 623 -25.49 18.80 26.14
N TRP A 624 -26.30 18.44 25.15
CA TRP A 624 -25.86 18.22 23.79
C TRP A 624 -26.57 19.15 22.82
N LEU A 625 -25.80 19.79 21.96
CA LEU A 625 -26.33 20.64 20.90
C LEU A 625 -26.36 19.83 19.59
N LEU A 626 -27.57 19.56 19.10
CA LEU A 626 -27.81 18.79 17.88
C LEU A 626 -28.11 19.79 16.76
N ALA A 627 -27.14 20.10 15.94
CA ALA A 627 -27.25 21.06 14.85
C ALA A 627 -27.72 20.34 13.57
N ALA A 628 -29.00 20.48 13.21
CA ALA A 628 -29.56 19.94 11.99
C ALA A 628 -29.39 20.94 10.84
N ASP A 629 -28.56 20.65 9.88
CA ASP A 629 -28.25 21.47 8.71
C ASP A 629 -29.25 21.19 7.58
N CYS A 630 -30.04 22.16 7.21
CA CYS A 630 -31.07 22.08 6.17
C CYS A 630 -30.49 22.50 4.82
N ILE A 631 -30.17 21.53 3.96
CA ILE A 631 -29.56 21.70 2.63
C ILE A 631 -30.59 21.55 1.50
#